data_ebd12f251681ff497e181c20f20fb807
#
_entry.id   ebd12f251681ff497e181c20f20fb807
#
_cell.length_a   1.000
_cell.length_b   1.000
_cell.length_c   1.000
_cell.angle_alpha   90.00
_cell.angle_beta   90.00
_cell.angle_gamma   90.00
#
_symmetry.space_group_name_H-M   'P 1'
#
loop_
_entity.id
_entity.type
_entity.pdbx_description
1 polymer ?
#
loop_
_entity_poly.entity_id
_entity_poly.type
_entity_poly.pdbx_seq_one_letter_code
_entity_poly.pdbx_strand_id
1 'polypeptide(L)'
;LESQDPIREFDFLAITIQYEMCYTNILQILDLSQIPIMACDRTKEDPIVIGGGPCTYNPEPIADFFDLFYIGEGETMYRRLLDLYKEYQASDMTRAQFLHEAGRLPGIYCPQLYETSYKEDGTIAAFTPLYDDVPAKIDKEIVTDLDAEAAVYPLAPVVPFIKVTQDRVVLEIMRGCIRGCRFCQAGQLYRPLRERNVDELKEYASAMLKNTGHEEISLSSLSSSDYSKLPELIDYLIEECDRKKINISLPSLRIDAFSLDVMSKVQDVKKSSLTFAPEAGTQRMRDVINKGLTIDDILGGATTAFQGGWNKVKLYFMLGLPTETKEDIEGIAVLSNEIAKAYYETCLLYTSDA
;
A
#
# COMPACT_ATOMS: atom_id res chain seq x y z
N LEU A 1 -5.85 17.01 -16.76
CA LEU A 1 -6.95 16.05 -16.77
C LEU A 1 -7.37 15.79 -18.20
N GLU A 2 -7.86 14.60 -18.50
CA GLU A 2 -8.23 14.18 -19.87
C GLU A 2 -9.34 15.04 -20.44
N SER A 3 -10.34 15.40 -19.61
CA SER A 3 -11.46 16.25 -20.02
C SER A 3 -11.10 17.74 -20.11
N GLN A 4 -9.99 18.16 -19.48
CA GLN A 4 -9.56 19.56 -19.35
C GLN A 4 -10.56 20.46 -18.59
N ASP A 5 -11.51 19.87 -17.87
CA ASP A 5 -12.43 20.62 -17.02
C ASP A 5 -11.69 21.17 -15.79
N PRO A 6 -12.05 22.39 -15.31
CA PRO A 6 -11.51 22.94 -14.08
C PRO A 6 -11.86 22.05 -12.89
N ILE A 7 -10.89 21.78 -12.01
CA ILE A 7 -11.08 20.90 -10.83
C ILE A 7 -12.20 21.43 -9.91
N ARG A 8 -12.35 22.73 -9.79
CA ARG A 8 -13.39 23.35 -8.96
C ARG A 8 -14.83 23.09 -9.42
N GLU A 9 -15.03 22.63 -10.66
CA GLU A 9 -16.36 22.34 -11.23
C GLU A 9 -16.83 20.92 -10.92
N PHE A 10 -16.01 20.10 -10.28
CA PHE A 10 -16.39 18.76 -9.85
C PHE A 10 -17.10 18.80 -8.49
N ASP A 11 -17.94 17.81 -8.23
CA ASP A 11 -18.65 17.65 -6.96
C ASP A 11 -17.69 17.30 -5.82
N PHE A 12 -16.68 16.48 -6.10
CA PHE A 12 -15.68 16.01 -5.15
C PHE A 12 -14.27 16.21 -5.69
N LEU A 13 -13.38 16.68 -4.81
CA LEU A 13 -11.95 16.55 -4.99
C LEU A 13 -11.45 15.47 -4.01
N ALA A 14 -11.28 14.24 -4.51
CA ALA A 14 -10.82 13.11 -3.73
C ALA A 14 -9.30 12.92 -3.87
N ILE A 15 -8.57 12.98 -2.75
CA ILE A 15 -7.11 12.91 -2.73
C ILE A 15 -6.66 11.69 -1.93
N THR A 16 -5.91 10.79 -2.58
CA THR A 16 -5.25 9.68 -1.90
C THR A 16 -3.90 10.14 -1.33
N ILE A 17 -3.79 10.15 -0.01
CA ILE A 17 -2.62 10.66 0.71
C ILE A 17 -1.74 9.46 1.11
N GLN A 18 -0.69 9.22 0.31
CA GLN A 18 0.18 8.05 0.48
C GLN A 18 1.23 8.23 1.58
N TYR A 19 1.73 9.45 1.75
CA TYR A 19 2.70 9.78 2.79
C TYR A 19 2.77 11.30 3.04
N GLU A 20 3.30 11.69 4.18
CA GLU A 20 3.21 13.06 4.74
C GLU A 20 3.94 14.12 3.89
N MET A 21 4.97 13.73 3.14
CA MET A 21 5.69 14.67 2.26
C MET A 21 4.83 15.25 1.13
N CYS A 22 3.63 14.69 0.90
CA CYS A 22 2.68 15.19 -0.09
C CYS A 22 1.79 16.33 0.44
N TYR A 23 1.82 16.68 1.72
CA TYR A 23 0.90 17.66 2.32
C TYR A 23 0.98 19.02 1.66
N THR A 24 2.18 19.53 1.39
CA THR A 24 2.36 20.82 0.71
C THR A 24 1.84 20.81 -0.73
N ASN A 25 1.92 19.66 -1.42
CA ASN A 25 1.37 19.52 -2.78
C ASN A 25 -0.15 19.58 -2.77
N ILE A 26 -0.80 19.11 -1.70
CA ILE A 26 -2.25 19.21 -1.54
C ILE A 26 -2.68 20.68 -1.47
N LEU A 27 -2.00 21.48 -0.67
CA LEU A 27 -2.26 22.92 -0.57
C LEU A 27 -2.07 23.60 -1.94
N GLN A 28 -1.03 23.22 -2.69
CA GLN A 28 -0.79 23.74 -4.03
C GLN A 28 -1.90 23.32 -5.00
N ILE A 29 -2.45 22.10 -4.91
CA ILE A 29 -3.59 21.65 -5.71
C ILE A 29 -4.80 22.52 -5.42
N LEU A 30 -5.12 22.79 -4.17
CA LEU A 30 -6.26 23.64 -3.78
C LEU A 30 -6.10 25.07 -4.34
N ASP A 31 -4.92 25.67 -4.15
CA ASP A 31 -4.60 27.01 -4.62
C ASP A 31 -4.71 27.13 -6.15
N LEU A 32 -4.05 26.25 -6.89
CA LEU A 32 -4.09 26.24 -8.36
C LEU A 32 -5.49 25.94 -8.92
N SER A 33 -6.30 25.20 -8.19
CA SER A 33 -7.69 24.88 -8.55
C SER A 33 -8.65 25.99 -8.16
N GLN A 34 -8.19 27.06 -7.50
CA GLN A 34 -9.01 28.16 -6.97
C GLN A 34 -10.10 27.67 -6.01
N ILE A 35 -9.81 26.63 -5.24
CA ILE A 35 -10.65 26.13 -4.15
C ILE A 35 -10.13 26.75 -2.87
N PRO A 36 -11.00 27.31 -1.98
CA PRO A 36 -10.53 27.84 -0.70
C PRO A 36 -9.70 26.81 0.06
N ILE A 37 -8.49 27.23 0.49
CA ILE A 37 -7.53 26.34 1.15
C ILE A 37 -8.12 25.81 2.46
N MET A 38 -8.63 26.72 3.30
CA MET A 38 -9.28 26.34 4.55
C MET A 38 -10.67 25.77 4.29
N ALA A 39 -10.98 24.64 4.91
CA ALA A 39 -12.28 23.99 4.76
C ALA A 39 -13.44 24.86 5.28
N CYS A 40 -13.21 25.65 6.32
CA CYS A 40 -14.21 26.56 6.89
C CYS A 40 -14.62 27.72 5.96
N ASP A 41 -13.80 28.05 4.96
CA ASP A 41 -14.06 29.11 4.00
C ASP A 41 -14.89 28.63 2.78
N ARG A 42 -15.14 27.31 2.66
CA ARG A 42 -15.86 26.71 1.53
C ARG A 42 -17.36 26.86 1.68
N THR A 43 -18.00 27.10 0.56
CA THR A 43 -19.45 27.28 0.42
C THR A 43 -20.09 26.08 -0.28
N LYS A 44 -21.41 26.15 -0.55
CA LYS A 44 -22.13 25.14 -1.33
C LYS A 44 -21.63 25.01 -2.78
N GLU A 45 -21.04 26.08 -3.30
CA GLU A 45 -20.53 26.15 -4.68
C GLU A 45 -19.15 25.48 -4.85
N ASP A 46 -18.45 25.18 -3.74
CA ASP A 46 -17.14 24.58 -3.76
C ASP A 46 -17.23 23.04 -3.65
N PRO A 47 -16.33 22.28 -4.29
CA PRO A 47 -16.32 20.82 -4.17
C PRO A 47 -16.13 20.36 -2.72
N ILE A 48 -16.58 19.16 -2.44
CA ILE A 48 -16.23 18.47 -1.19
C ILE A 48 -14.81 17.92 -1.31
N VAL A 49 -13.90 18.39 -0.48
CA VAL A 49 -12.51 17.91 -0.46
C VAL A 49 -12.41 16.75 0.53
N ILE A 50 -12.16 15.55 0.01
CA ILE A 50 -12.08 14.33 0.80
C ILE A 50 -10.70 13.67 0.69
N GLY A 51 -10.11 13.35 1.84
CA GLY A 51 -8.84 12.62 1.95
C GLY A 51 -9.06 11.12 2.16
N GLY A 52 -8.26 10.30 1.47
CA GLY A 52 -8.19 8.86 1.66
C GLY A 52 -6.74 8.36 1.73
N GLY A 53 -6.53 7.07 1.95
CA GLY A 53 -5.21 6.45 1.96
C GLY A 53 -4.56 6.36 3.34
N PRO A 54 -3.31 5.86 3.43
CA PRO A 54 -2.68 5.51 4.71
C PRO A 54 -2.45 6.69 5.67
N CYS A 55 -2.27 7.92 5.17
CA CYS A 55 -2.06 9.07 6.04
C CYS A 55 -3.33 9.53 6.77
N THR A 56 -4.51 9.09 6.33
CA THR A 56 -5.78 9.45 6.99
C THR A 56 -5.96 8.80 8.38
N TYR A 57 -5.08 7.89 8.75
CA TYR A 57 -5.02 7.35 10.12
C TYR A 57 -4.39 8.33 11.13
N ASN A 58 -3.78 9.41 10.64
CA ASN A 58 -3.37 10.58 11.43
C ASN A 58 -3.69 11.86 10.62
N PRO A 59 -4.97 12.25 10.51
CA PRO A 59 -5.40 13.34 9.64
C PRO A 59 -5.16 14.73 10.22
N GLU A 60 -4.97 14.86 11.54
CA GLU A 60 -4.91 16.13 12.26
C GLU A 60 -3.90 17.15 11.72
N PRO A 61 -2.69 16.77 11.24
CA PRO A 61 -1.76 17.75 10.67
C PRO A 61 -2.28 18.53 9.46
N ILE A 62 -3.32 18.01 8.79
CA ILE A 62 -3.92 18.64 7.60
C ILE A 62 -5.46 18.75 7.71
N ALA A 63 -6.00 18.59 8.90
CA ALA A 63 -7.43 18.56 9.16
C ALA A 63 -8.15 19.83 8.68
N ASP A 64 -7.55 20.99 8.88
CA ASP A 64 -8.13 22.29 8.51
C ASP A 64 -8.35 22.47 6.99
N PHE A 65 -7.70 21.67 6.16
CA PHE A 65 -7.74 21.76 4.70
C PHE A 65 -8.72 20.79 4.04
N PHE A 66 -9.30 19.86 4.81
CA PHE A 66 -10.22 18.85 4.32
C PHE A 66 -11.61 19.00 4.92
N ASP A 67 -12.62 18.73 4.12
CA ASP A 67 -14.00 18.64 4.60
C ASP A 67 -14.23 17.31 5.31
N LEU A 68 -13.71 16.22 4.71
CA LEU A 68 -13.89 14.85 5.17
C LEU A 68 -12.60 14.04 4.98
N PHE A 69 -12.40 13.06 5.86
CA PHE A 69 -11.47 11.97 5.63
C PHE A 69 -12.22 10.65 5.64
N TYR A 70 -11.86 9.77 4.71
CA TYR A 70 -12.32 8.40 4.72
C TYR A 70 -11.21 7.48 5.25
N ILE A 71 -11.54 6.75 6.32
CA ILE A 71 -10.58 5.89 7.03
C ILE A 71 -10.94 4.43 6.78
N GLY A 72 -10.15 3.75 5.96
CA GLY A 72 -10.34 2.34 5.63
C GLY A 72 -10.42 2.05 4.15
N GLU A 73 -11.15 0.99 3.80
CA GLU A 73 -11.29 0.45 2.46
C GLU A 73 -12.59 0.94 1.81
N GLY A 74 -12.48 1.53 0.62
CA GLY A 74 -13.56 2.34 0.02
C GLY A 74 -14.70 1.55 -0.60
N GLU A 75 -14.56 0.26 -0.84
CA GLU A 75 -15.49 -0.54 -1.64
C GLU A 75 -16.93 -0.54 -1.09
N THR A 76 -17.09 -0.44 0.21
CA THR A 76 -18.41 -0.55 0.86
C THR A 76 -19.08 0.79 1.13
N MET A 77 -18.30 1.86 1.29
CA MET A 77 -18.78 3.13 1.85
C MET A 77 -19.13 4.18 0.80
N TYR A 78 -18.42 4.25 -0.32
CA TYR A 78 -18.62 5.33 -1.30
C TYR A 78 -20.07 5.46 -1.76
N ARG A 79 -20.79 4.37 -1.92
CA ARG A 79 -22.22 4.40 -2.30
C ARG A 79 -23.04 5.23 -1.33
N ARG A 80 -22.87 5.01 0.00
CA ARG A 80 -23.64 5.74 1.03
C ARG A 80 -23.33 7.22 1.02
N LEU A 81 -22.05 7.58 0.91
CA LEU A 81 -21.63 8.98 0.83
C LEU A 81 -22.18 9.66 -0.43
N LEU A 82 -22.11 8.98 -1.59
CA LEU A 82 -22.60 9.51 -2.84
C LEU A 82 -24.14 9.63 -2.86
N ASP A 83 -24.86 8.71 -2.24
CA ASP A 83 -26.33 8.80 -2.13
C ASP A 83 -26.73 9.97 -1.22
N LEU A 84 -26.05 10.15 -0.06
CA LEU A 84 -26.22 11.33 0.79
C LEU A 84 -25.90 12.64 0.02
N TYR A 85 -24.86 12.64 -0.81
CA TYR A 85 -24.52 13.82 -1.60
C TYR A 85 -25.60 14.16 -2.64
N LYS A 86 -26.22 13.17 -3.28
CA LYS A 86 -27.38 13.39 -4.18
C LYS A 86 -28.57 14.00 -3.44
N GLU A 87 -28.83 13.55 -2.21
CA GLU A 87 -29.89 14.14 -1.36
C GLU A 87 -29.54 15.60 -1.02
N TYR A 88 -28.27 15.88 -0.69
CA TYR A 88 -27.77 17.23 -0.44
C TYR A 88 -28.00 18.14 -1.65
N GLN A 89 -27.64 17.69 -2.85
CA GLN A 89 -27.83 18.46 -4.08
C GLN A 89 -29.32 18.69 -4.43
N ALA A 90 -30.19 17.74 -4.10
CA ALA A 90 -31.62 17.80 -4.40
C ALA A 90 -32.45 18.55 -3.37
N SER A 91 -31.87 19.02 -2.28
CA SER A 91 -32.56 19.62 -1.13
C SER A 91 -32.02 21.00 -0.78
N ASP A 92 -32.68 21.66 0.18
CA ASP A 92 -32.23 22.91 0.78
C ASP A 92 -31.18 22.71 1.91
N MET A 93 -30.63 21.50 2.02
CA MET A 93 -29.59 21.18 2.99
C MET A 93 -28.39 22.10 2.80
N THR A 94 -27.89 22.65 3.91
CA THR A 94 -26.68 23.45 3.91
C THR A 94 -25.42 22.56 3.88
N ARG A 95 -24.25 23.10 3.48
CA ARG A 95 -22.99 22.37 3.53
C ARG A 95 -22.70 21.84 4.95
N ALA A 96 -22.95 22.63 5.98
CA ALA A 96 -22.75 22.20 7.37
C ALA A 96 -23.66 21.02 7.75
N GLN A 97 -24.91 21.02 7.31
CA GLN A 97 -25.83 19.89 7.54
C GLN A 97 -25.37 18.63 6.79
N PHE A 98 -24.93 18.77 5.54
CA PHE A 98 -24.33 17.65 4.79
C PHE A 98 -23.11 17.07 5.50
N LEU A 99 -22.18 17.92 5.93
CA LEU A 99 -20.96 17.49 6.64
C LEU A 99 -21.30 16.82 7.98
N HIS A 100 -22.32 17.30 8.69
CA HIS A 100 -22.80 16.66 9.90
C HIS A 100 -23.33 15.23 9.62
N GLU A 101 -24.23 15.08 8.64
CA GLU A 101 -24.76 13.77 8.26
C GLU A 101 -23.65 12.84 7.73
N ALA A 102 -22.70 13.36 6.94
CA ALA A 102 -21.57 12.59 6.46
C ALA A 102 -20.65 12.11 7.60
N GLY A 103 -20.42 12.95 8.63
CA GLY A 103 -19.60 12.60 9.78
C GLY A 103 -20.21 11.51 10.68
N ARG A 104 -21.46 11.17 10.48
CA ARG A 104 -22.16 10.03 11.16
C ARG A 104 -21.99 8.71 10.42
N LEU A 105 -21.51 8.76 9.16
CA LEU A 105 -21.28 7.54 8.39
C LEU A 105 -20.02 6.80 8.91
N PRO A 106 -20.05 5.46 8.95
CA PRO A 106 -18.87 4.67 9.34
C PRO A 106 -17.63 5.01 8.51
N GLY A 107 -16.47 5.08 9.14
CA GLY A 107 -15.20 5.38 8.47
C GLY A 107 -15.02 6.83 8.02
N ILE A 108 -16.00 7.70 8.19
CA ILE A 108 -15.89 9.12 7.86
C ILE A 108 -15.49 9.93 9.10
N TYR A 109 -14.40 10.68 8.96
CA TYR A 109 -13.98 11.69 9.90
C TYR A 109 -14.20 13.07 9.28
N CYS A 110 -15.01 13.90 9.92
CA CYS A 110 -15.24 15.30 9.57
C CYS A 110 -14.61 16.20 10.63
N PRO A 111 -13.44 16.83 10.38
CA PRO A 111 -12.71 17.60 11.40
C PRO A 111 -13.53 18.69 12.07
N GLN A 112 -14.40 19.36 11.32
CA GLN A 112 -15.25 20.45 11.80
C GLN A 112 -16.29 20.04 12.86
N LEU A 113 -16.48 18.74 13.10
CA LEU A 113 -17.40 18.21 14.10
C LEU A 113 -16.72 17.89 15.44
N TYR A 114 -15.44 18.21 15.57
CA TYR A 114 -14.65 17.91 16.77
C TYR A 114 -13.92 19.15 17.27
N GLU A 115 -13.64 19.15 18.57
CA GLU A 115 -12.80 20.17 19.19
C GLU A 115 -11.67 19.52 19.99
N THR A 116 -10.51 20.18 19.97
CA THR A 116 -9.35 19.80 20.77
C THR A 116 -9.16 20.81 21.89
N SER A 117 -9.14 20.36 23.14
CA SER A 117 -8.74 21.17 24.29
C SER A 117 -7.32 20.82 24.73
N TYR A 118 -6.62 21.80 25.29
CA TYR A 118 -5.22 21.66 25.68
C TYR A 118 -5.06 21.93 27.17
N LYS A 119 -4.07 21.28 27.78
CA LYS A 119 -3.61 21.55 29.15
C LYS A 119 -2.68 22.78 29.15
N GLU A 120 -2.35 23.26 30.36
CA GLU A 120 -1.43 24.40 30.53
C GLU A 120 -0.04 24.14 29.92
N ASP A 121 0.40 22.88 29.84
CA ASP A 121 1.68 22.49 29.26
C ASP A 121 1.65 22.34 27.73
N GLY A 122 0.52 22.63 27.08
CA GLY A 122 0.31 22.52 25.64
C GLY A 122 0.03 21.09 25.15
N THR A 123 -0.06 20.12 26.04
CA THR A 123 -0.48 18.74 25.66
C THR A 123 -2.00 18.67 25.52
N ILE A 124 -2.48 17.76 24.67
CA ILE A 124 -3.92 17.55 24.47
C ILE A 124 -4.57 17.09 25.77
N ALA A 125 -5.59 17.82 26.21
CA ALA A 125 -6.40 17.48 27.38
C ALA A 125 -7.57 16.56 26.98
N ALA A 126 -8.29 16.92 25.91
CA ALA A 126 -9.37 16.14 25.36
C ALA A 126 -9.53 16.41 23.86
N PHE A 127 -10.09 15.43 23.17
CA PHE A 127 -10.55 15.52 21.79
C PHE A 127 -11.97 14.97 21.77
N THR A 128 -12.95 15.82 21.51
CA THR A 128 -14.38 15.50 21.71
C THR A 128 -15.23 15.92 20.53
N PRO A 129 -16.27 15.13 20.19
CA PRO A 129 -17.26 15.57 19.21
C PRO A 129 -18.06 16.76 19.76
N LEU A 130 -18.46 17.65 18.87
CA LEU A 130 -19.33 18.80 19.19
C LEU A 130 -20.80 18.44 19.35
N TYR A 131 -21.20 17.26 18.89
CA TYR A 131 -22.59 16.77 18.87
C TYR A 131 -22.67 15.36 19.43
N ASP A 132 -23.73 15.06 20.17
CA ASP A 132 -23.95 13.76 20.84
C ASP A 132 -24.12 12.59 19.84
N ASP A 133 -24.55 12.86 18.62
CA ASP A 133 -24.80 11.87 17.56
C ASP A 133 -23.61 11.65 16.63
N VAL A 134 -22.51 12.38 16.85
CA VAL A 134 -21.24 12.19 16.14
C VAL A 134 -20.36 11.20 16.91
N PRO A 135 -19.76 10.19 16.25
CA PRO A 135 -18.94 9.18 16.93
C PRO A 135 -17.74 9.79 17.65
N ALA A 136 -17.53 9.46 18.91
CA ALA A 136 -16.34 9.89 19.67
C ALA A 136 -15.05 9.22 19.15
N LYS A 137 -15.17 8.14 18.39
CA LYS A 137 -14.07 7.38 17.78
C LYS A 137 -14.49 6.90 16.40
N ILE A 138 -13.63 7.11 15.44
CA ILE A 138 -13.83 6.60 14.07
C ILE A 138 -13.14 5.25 13.95
N ASP A 139 -13.91 4.20 13.69
CA ASP A 139 -13.36 2.90 13.34
C ASP A 139 -13.14 2.82 11.83
N LYS A 140 -12.03 2.19 11.43
CA LYS A 140 -11.73 2.00 10.01
C LYS A 140 -12.71 1.03 9.36
N GLU A 141 -13.12 1.30 8.15
CA GLU A 141 -13.89 0.37 7.34
C GLU A 141 -12.98 -0.72 6.73
N ILE A 142 -13.46 -1.96 6.75
CA ILE A 142 -12.70 -3.13 6.29
C ILE A 142 -13.60 -3.99 5.41
N VAL A 143 -13.11 -4.35 4.23
CA VAL A 143 -13.69 -5.41 3.41
C VAL A 143 -13.22 -6.75 3.97
N THR A 144 -14.09 -7.47 4.64
CA THR A 144 -13.74 -8.74 5.31
C THR A 144 -13.58 -9.89 4.33
N ASP A 145 -14.33 -9.87 3.24
CA ASP A 145 -14.26 -10.85 2.15
C ASP A 145 -13.88 -10.11 0.86
N LEU A 146 -12.67 -10.35 0.36
CA LEU A 146 -12.14 -9.68 -0.83
C LEU A 146 -12.77 -10.20 -2.12
N ASP A 147 -13.38 -11.37 -2.10
CA ASP A 147 -14.04 -12.02 -3.24
C ASP A 147 -15.54 -11.75 -3.26
N ALA A 148 -16.07 -11.03 -2.24
CA ALA A 148 -17.47 -10.65 -2.22
C ALA A 148 -17.81 -9.72 -3.40
N GLU A 149 -19.05 -9.83 -3.91
CA GLU A 149 -19.56 -9.01 -5.03
C GLU A 149 -19.39 -7.50 -4.80
N ALA A 150 -19.44 -7.06 -3.53
CA ALA A 150 -19.21 -5.66 -3.16
C ALA A 150 -17.75 -5.22 -3.33
N ALA A 151 -16.79 -6.15 -3.32
CA ALA A 151 -15.37 -5.89 -3.52
C ALA A 151 -15.00 -5.95 -5.01
N VAL A 152 -15.62 -5.12 -5.82
CA VAL A 152 -15.48 -5.12 -7.28
C VAL A 152 -14.01 -4.96 -7.69
N TYR A 153 -13.51 -5.92 -8.46
CA TYR A 153 -12.18 -5.86 -9.04
C TYR A 153 -12.24 -5.32 -10.48
N PRO A 154 -11.41 -4.32 -10.86
CA PRO A 154 -11.46 -3.72 -12.18
C PRO A 154 -10.83 -4.66 -13.24
N LEU A 155 -11.63 -5.47 -13.92
CA LEU A 155 -11.17 -6.42 -14.95
C LEU A 155 -10.77 -5.76 -16.27
N ALA A 156 -11.14 -4.49 -16.47
CA ALA A 156 -10.77 -3.70 -17.63
C ALA A 156 -10.24 -2.32 -17.18
N PRO A 157 -9.07 -2.27 -16.52
CA PRO A 157 -8.50 -1.00 -16.08
C PRO A 157 -8.20 -0.11 -17.28
N VAL A 158 -8.31 1.20 -17.07
CA VAL A 158 -8.00 2.19 -18.11
C VAL A 158 -6.50 2.11 -18.43
N VAL A 159 -6.20 1.89 -19.71
CA VAL A 159 -4.83 1.88 -20.21
C VAL A 159 -4.47 3.30 -20.68
N PRO A 160 -3.47 3.95 -20.09
CA PRO A 160 -3.07 5.29 -20.50
C PRO A 160 -2.48 5.30 -21.92
N PHE A 161 -2.74 6.37 -22.67
CA PHE A 161 -2.21 6.55 -24.02
C PHE A 161 -0.70 6.79 -24.01
N ILE A 162 -0.17 7.40 -22.94
CA ILE A 162 1.26 7.63 -22.76
C ILE A 162 1.89 6.52 -21.92
N LYS A 163 3.17 6.24 -22.12
CA LYS A 163 3.92 5.30 -21.28
C LYS A 163 4.02 5.81 -19.85
N VAL A 164 3.58 4.98 -18.89
CA VAL A 164 3.64 5.25 -17.46
C VAL A 164 4.64 4.34 -16.76
N THR A 165 5.01 4.68 -15.52
CA THR A 165 5.99 3.89 -14.74
C THR A 165 5.49 2.49 -14.40
N GLN A 166 4.18 2.33 -14.17
CA GLN A 166 3.51 1.07 -13.81
C GLN A 166 2.70 0.54 -15.01
N ASP A 167 3.35 0.34 -16.16
CA ASP A 167 2.73 -0.11 -17.40
C ASP A 167 2.56 -1.63 -17.41
N ARG A 168 1.69 -2.14 -16.54
CA ARG A 168 1.46 -3.58 -16.32
C ARG A 168 0.12 -3.87 -15.67
N VAL A 169 -0.32 -5.13 -15.76
CA VAL A 169 -1.39 -5.65 -14.92
C VAL A 169 -0.89 -5.79 -13.48
N VAL A 170 -1.63 -5.27 -12.53
CA VAL A 170 -1.36 -5.47 -11.10
C VAL A 170 -2.48 -6.34 -10.51
N LEU A 171 -2.12 -7.51 -10.00
CA LEU A 171 -3.04 -8.46 -9.40
C LEU A 171 -2.88 -8.45 -7.88
N GLU A 172 -3.85 -7.87 -7.17
CA GLU A 172 -3.87 -7.84 -5.71
C GLU A 172 -4.27 -9.21 -5.18
N ILE A 173 -3.31 -9.94 -4.59
CA ILE A 173 -3.53 -11.32 -4.12
C ILE A 173 -4.01 -11.41 -2.67
N MET A 174 -3.66 -10.42 -1.85
CA MET A 174 -4.08 -10.33 -0.45
C MET A 174 -3.89 -8.92 0.10
N ARG A 175 -4.61 -8.61 1.17
CA ARG A 175 -4.44 -7.40 1.99
C ARG A 175 -4.01 -7.76 3.40
N GLY A 176 -3.21 -6.89 4.01
CA GLY A 176 -2.65 -7.09 5.33
C GLY A 176 -1.34 -7.85 5.31
N CYS A 177 -0.80 -8.11 6.48
CA CYS A 177 0.45 -8.85 6.68
C CYS A 177 0.42 -9.55 8.03
N ILE A 178 0.84 -10.82 8.07
CA ILE A 178 0.92 -11.61 9.31
C ILE A 178 2.14 -11.25 10.17
N ARG A 179 3.09 -10.53 9.58
CA ARG A 179 4.34 -10.16 10.26
C ARG A 179 4.11 -9.02 11.25
N GLY A 180 4.90 -8.95 12.25
CA GLY A 180 4.77 -7.98 13.34
C GLY A 180 5.94 -7.01 13.42
N CYS A 181 6.56 -6.63 12.29
CA CYS A 181 7.68 -5.69 12.27
C CYS A 181 7.27 -4.38 12.94
N ARG A 182 7.99 -3.95 13.99
CA ARG A 182 7.59 -2.82 14.84
C ARG A 182 7.66 -1.47 14.15
N PHE A 183 8.47 -1.34 13.11
CA PHE A 183 8.60 -0.12 12.31
C PHE A 183 7.55 -0.01 11.19
N CYS A 184 6.82 -1.09 10.88
CA CYS A 184 5.99 -1.15 9.70
C CYS A 184 4.58 -0.64 9.96
N GLN A 185 4.29 0.60 9.56
CA GLN A 185 2.94 1.18 9.62
C GLN A 185 1.94 0.36 8.81
N ALA A 186 2.29 -0.03 7.58
CA ALA A 186 1.42 -0.81 6.70
C ALA A 186 0.99 -2.14 7.33
N GLY A 187 1.90 -2.81 8.07
CA GLY A 187 1.60 -4.03 8.80
C GLY A 187 0.56 -3.86 9.91
N GLN A 188 0.29 -2.64 10.37
CA GLN A 188 -0.75 -2.32 11.33
C GLN A 188 -2.03 -1.82 10.64
N LEU A 189 -1.89 -0.92 9.66
CA LEU A 189 -3.02 -0.26 9.02
C LEU A 189 -3.89 -1.24 8.22
N TYR A 190 -3.29 -2.23 7.54
CA TYR A 190 -4.00 -3.13 6.64
C TYR A 190 -4.41 -4.47 7.29
N ARG A 191 -4.37 -4.58 8.61
CA ARG A 191 -4.93 -5.74 9.32
C ARG A 191 -6.46 -5.71 9.29
N PRO A 192 -7.09 -6.92 9.31
CA PRO A 192 -6.54 -8.28 9.32
C PRO A 192 -5.97 -8.72 7.98
N LEU A 193 -5.22 -9.84 7.97
CA LEU A 193 -4.84 -10.52 6.73
C LEU A 193 -6.09 -11.11 6.07
N ARG A 194 -6.23 -10.88 4.77
CA ARG A 194 -7.28 -11.48 3.93
C ARG A 194 -6.66 -11.83 2.59
N GLU A 195 -6.85 -13.06 2.17
CA GLU A 195 -6.39 -13.59 0.89
C GLU A 195 -7.56 -13.65 -0.10
N ARG A 196 -7.29 -13.42 -1.39
CA ARG A 196 -8.24 -13.70 -2.45
C ARG A 196 -8.21 -15.17 -2.82
N ASN A 197 -9.34 -15.69 -3.29
CA ASN A 197 -9.45 -17.02 -3.83
C ASN A 197 -8.56 -17.17 -5.07
N VAL A 198 -7.81 -18.27 -5.15
CA VAL A 198 -6.86 -18.51 -6.25
C VAL A 198 -7.56 -18.65 -7.60
N ASP A 199 -8.75 -19.23 -7.64
CA ASP A 199 -9.49 -19.40 -8.89
C ASP A 199 -10.01 -18.07 -9.42
N GLU A 200 -10.51 -17.18 -8.54
CA GLU A 200 -10.84 -15.79 -8.89
C GLU A 200 -9.62 -15.05 -9.45
N LEU A 201 -8.46 -15.21 -8.81
CA LEU A 201 -7.21 -14.59 -9.27
C LEU A 201 -6.78 -15.05 -10.66
N LYS A 202 -6.99 -16.34 -10.98
CA LYS A 202 -6.73 -16.88 -12.33
C LYS A 202 -7.65 -16.24 -13.37
N GLU A 203 -8.93 -16.10 -13.05
CA GLU A 203 -9.91 -15.44 -13.93
C GLU A 203 -9.58 -13.97 -14.13
N TYR A 204 -9.26 -13.25 -13.05
CA TYR A 204 -8.88 -11.83 -13.10
C TYR A 204 -7.62 -11.61 -13.94
N ALA A 205 -6.59 -12.43 -13.74
CA ALA A 205 -5.35 -12.35 -14.52
C ALA A 205 -5.61 -12.50 -16.01
N SER A 206 -6.36 -13.53 -16.40
CA SER A 206 -6.70 -13.78 -17.81
C SER A 206 -7.54 -12.65 -18.41
N ALA A 207 -8.56 -12.17 -17.70
CA ALA A 207 -9.44 -11.11 -18.14
C ALA A 207 -8.69 -9.78 -18.30
N MET A 208 -7.88 -9.40 -17.30
CA MET A 208 -7.12 -8.14 -17.31
C MET A 208 -6.06 -8.14 -18.42
N LEU A 209 -5.30 -9.22 -18.59
CA LEU A 209 -4.32 -9.35 -19.67
C LEU A 209 -4.99 -9.25 -21.06
N LYS A 210 -6.16 -9.87 -21.22
CA LYS A 210 -6.94 -9.79 -22.47
C LYS A 210 -7.46 -8.39 -22.74
N ASN A 211 -7.97 -7.70 -21.72
CA ASN A 211 -8.63 -6.41 -21.87
C ASN A 211 -7.64 -5.25 -22.01
N THR A 212 -6.43 -5.36 -21.46
CA THR A 212 -5.42 -4.29 -21.47
C THR A 212 -4.35 -4.45 -22.53
N GLY A 213 -4.01 -5.70 -22.89
CA GLY A 213 -2.90 -5.98 -23.79
C GLY A 213 -1.52 -5.74 -23.19
N HIS A 214 -1.40 -5.60 -21.85
CA HIS A 214 -0.11 -5.45 -21.20
C HIS A 214 0.77 -6.70 -21.36
N GLU A 215 2.08 -6.48 -21.45
CA GLU A 215 3.12 -7.53 -21.58
C GLU A 215 3.79 -7.87 -20.24
N GLU A 216 3.27 -7.37 -19.13
CA GLU A 216 3.75 -7.66 -17.78
C GLU A 216 2.57 -7.79 -16.81
N ILE A 217 2.64 -8.79 -15.92
CA ILE A 217 1.78 -8.94 -14.76
C ILE A 217 2.59 -8.94 -13.47
N SER A 218 2.13 -8.21 -12.48
CA SER A 218 2.76 -8.11 -11.16
C SER A 218 1.78 -8.49 -10.07
N LEU A 219 2.22 -9.32 -9.13
CA LEU A 219 1.44 -9.59 -7.92
C LEU A 219 1.58 -8.41 -6.93
N SER A 220 0.50 -8.07 -6.26
CA SER A 220 0.49 -6.99 -5.27
C SER A 220 0.08 -7.50 -3.90
N SER A 221 0.95 -7.30 -2.92
CA SER A 221 0.71 -7.55 -1.50
C SER A 221 1.81 -6.93 -0.65
N LEU A 222 1.63 -6.93 0.68
CA LEU A 222 2.69 -6.55 1.62
C LEU A 222 3.74 -7.65 1.82
N SER A 223 3.42 -8.91 1.48
CA SER A 223 4.34 -10.05 1.59
C SER A 223 3.86 -11.19 0.69
N SER A 224 4.20 -11.15 -0.58
CA SER A 224 3.71 -12.11 -1.58
C SER A 224 4.08 -13.57 -1.25
N SER A 225 5.23 -13.77 -0.61
CA SER A 225 5.65 -15.10 -0.16
C SER A 225 4.75 -15.73 0.91
N ASP A 226 3.96 -14.92 1.62
CA ASP A 226 3.06 -15.39 2.68
C ASP A 226 1.65 -15.75 2.15
N TYR A 227 1.39 -15.58 0.85
CA TYR A 227 0.12 -16.01 0.26
C TYR A 227 0.03 -17.53 0.20
N SER A 228 -1.02 -18.10 0.80
CA SER A 228 -1.12 -19.55 1.04
C SER A 228 -1.16 -20.40 -0.25
N LYS A 229 -1.63 -19.83 -1.36
CA LYS A 229 -1.77 -20.48 -2.67
C LYS A 229 -0.78 -19.97 -3.71
N LEU A 230 0.33 -19.35 -3.28
CA LEU A 230 1.32 -18.79 -4.21
C LEU A 230 1.84 -19.80 -5.24
N PRO A 231 2.25 -21.04 -4.88
CA PRO A 231 2.74 -22.01 -5.86
C PRO A 231 1.72 -22.32 -6.96
N GLU A 232 0.47 -22.56 -6.58
CA GLU A 232 -0.62 -22.85 -7.50
C GLU A 232 -0.90 -21.69 -8.47
N LEU A 233 -0.92 -20.44 -7.94
CA LEU A 233 -1.10 -19.25 -8.75
C LEU A 233 0.05 -19.06 -9.73
N ILE A 234 1.29 -19.26 -9.29
CA ILE A 234 2.48 -19.12 -10.14
C ILE A 234 2.48 -20.15 -11.26
N ASP A 235 2.17 -21.41 -10.98
CA ASP A 235 2.09 -22.46 -12.02
C ASP A 235 1.08 -22.09 -13.11
N TYR A 236 -0.08 -21.59 -12.74
CA TYR A 236 -1.08 -21.10 -13.69
C TYR A 236 -0.57 -19.88 -14.50
N LEU A 237 0.01 -18.89 -13.81
CA LEU A 237 0.50 -17.67 -14.48
C LEU A 237 1.62 -17.98 -15.47
N ILE A 238 2.51 -18.91 -15.16
CA ILE A 238 3.58 -19.33 -16.08
C ILE A 238 2.97 -19.95 -17.33
N GLU A 239 2.02 -20.88 -17.19
CA GLU A 239 1.38 -21.51 -18.34
C GLU A 239 0.66 -20.49 -19.24
N GLU A 240 -0.07 -19.55 -18.64
CA GLU A 240 -0.81 -18.52 -19.35
C GLU A 240 0.11 -17.47 -19.99
N CYS A 241 1.18 -17.05 -19.27
CA CYS A 241 2.09 -16.00 -19.70
C CYS A 241 3.12 -16.50 -20.72
N ASP A 242 3.64 -17.74 -20.63
CA ASP A 242 4.63 -18.27 -21.57
C ASP A 242 4.06 -18.34 -22.98
N ARG A 243 2.81 -18.78 -23.13
CA ARG A 243 2.10 -18.79 -24.42
C ARG A 243 2.04 -17.41 -25.08
N LYS A 244 1.95 -16.33 -24.27
CA LYS A 244 1.76 -14.95 -24.71
C LYS A 244 3.03 -14.10 -24.64
N LYS A 245 4.14 -14.65 -24.15
CA LYS A 245 5.41 -13.93 -23.91
C LYS A 245 5.26 -12.76 -22.94
N ILE A 246 4.44 -12.92 -21.90
CA ILE A 246 4.15 -11.93 -20.86
C ILE A 246 5.13 -12.14 -19.69
N ASN A 247 5.72 -11.06 -19.18
CA ASN A 247 6.61 -11.09 -18.02
C ASN A 247 5.84 -11.20 -16.70
N ILE A 248 6.34 -12.00 -15.75
CA ILE A 248 5.80 -12.08 -14.40
C ILE A 248 6.76 -11.37 -13.45
N SER A 249 6.23 -10.44 -12.66
CA SER A 249 6.96 -9.72 -11.62
C SER A 249 6.43 -10.09 -10.23
N LEU A 250 7.32 -10.51 -9.33
CA LEU A 250 7.01 -10.90 -7.96
C LEU A 250 7.66 -9.92 -6.98
N PRO A 251 7.05 -8.78 -6.70
CA PRO A 251 7.55 -7.86 -5.68
C PRO A 251 7.28 -8.41 -4.27
N SER A 252 7.95 -7.82 -3.28
CA SER A 252 7.71 -8.10 -1.85
C SER A 252 7.99 -9.55 -1.43
N LEU A 253 8.98 -10.18 -2.06
CA LEU A 253 9.46 -11.49 -1.64
C LEU A 253 10.32 -11.37 -0.37
N ARG A 254 10.06 -12.24 0.58
CA ARG A 254 10.89 -12.39 1.78
C ARG A 254 12.01 -13.39 1.52
N ILE A 255 13.18 -13.11 2.11
CA ILE A 255 14.37 -13.95 1.92
C ILE A 255 14.21 -15.33 2.57
N ASP A 256 13.50 -15.42 3.71
CA ASP A 256 13.22 -16.66 4.44
C ASP A 256 12.18 -17.58 3.74
N ALA A 257 11.39 -17.03 2.84
CA ALA A 257 10.40 -17.76 2.05
C ALA A 257 10.80 -17.86 0.56
N PHE A 258 12.09 -17.63 0.26
CA PHE A 258 12.60 -17.73 -1.09
C PHE A 258 12.70 -19.20 -1.53
N SER A 259 11.92 -19.59 -2.53
CA SER A 259 11.89 -20.94 -3.11
C SER A 259 12.51 -20.95 -4.50
N LEU A 260 13.53 -21.77 -4.71
CA LEU A 260 14.12 -21.98 -6.05
C LEU A 260 13.09 -22.49 -7.04
N ASP A 261 12.17 -23.36 -6.62
CA ASP A 261 11.16 -23.94 -7.52
C ASP A 261 10.24 -22.86 -8.09
N VAL A 262 9.80 -21.93 -7.26
CA VAL A 262 8.97 -20.79 -7.70
C VAL A 262 9.78 -19.85 -8.58
N MET A 263 10.99 -19.54 -8.18
CA MET A 263 11.80 -18.54 -8.87
C MET A 263 12.43 -19.04 -10.16
N SER A 264 12.85 -20.31 -10.24
CA SER A 264 13.36 -20.89 -11.49
C SER A 264 12.32 -20.89 -12.59
N LYS A 265 11.08 -21.23 -12.25
CA LYS A 265 9.96 -21.19 -13.17
C LYS A 265 9.68 -19.78 -13.73
N VAL A 266 9.78 -18.75 -12.89
CA VAL A 266 9.57 -17.35 -13.32
C VAL A 266 10.74 -16.80 -14.14
N GLN A 267 11.97 -17.32 -13.95
CA GLN A 267 13.18 -16.85 -14.63
C GLN A 267 13.30 -17.16 -16.10
N ASP A 268 12.67 -18.23 -16.55
CA ASP A 268 12.73 -18.63 -17.97
C ASP A 268 12.20 -17.53 -18.90
N VAL A 269 11.42 -16.58 -18.34
CA VAL A 269 10.86 -15.45 -19.09
C VAL A 269 11.77 -14.20 -19.04
N LYS A 270 12.27 -13.77 -17.88
CA LYS A 270 13.23 -12.66 -17.73
C LYS A 270 13.83 -12.59 -16.32
N LYS A 271 15.17 -12.50 -16.21
CA LYS A 271 15.85 -12.29 -14.92
C LYS A 271 15.61 -10.90 -14.40
N SER A 272 14.84 -10.78 -13.31
CA SER A 272 14.70 -9.54 -12.54
C SER A 272 15.74 -9.46 -11.43
N SER A 273 16.12 -8.24 -10.99
CA SER A 273 16.98 -8.08 -9.81
C SER A 273 16.27 -8.51 -8.55
N LEU A 274 16.93 -9.31 -7.71
CA LEU A 274 16.41 -9.67 -6.40
C LEU A 274 16.68 -8.55 -5.39
N THR A 275 15.67 -8.25 -4.60
CA THR A 275 15.76 -7.27 -3.52
C THR A 275 15.34 -7.94 -2.22
N PHE A 276 16.22 -7.88 -1.23
CA PHE A 276 15.97 -8.36 0.12
C PHE A 276 16.07 -7.23 1.14
N ALA A 277 15.29 -7.33 2.20
CA ALA A 277 15.24 -6.33 3.24
C ALA A 277 15.55 -6.94 4.62
N PRO A 278 16.84 -7.17 4.96
CA PRO A 278 17.23 -7.55 6.31
C PRO A 278 16.88 -6.48 7.36
N GLU A 279 16.83 -5.22 6.94
CA GLU A 279 16.57 -4.00 7.69
C GLU A 279 17.68 -3.64 8.69
N ALA A 280 18.35 -4.59 9.33
CA ALA A 280 19.42 -4.36 10.29
C ALA A 280 20.57 -5.35 10.10
N GLY A 281 21.80 -4.89 10.39
CA GLY A 281 23.02 -5.68 10.23
C GLY A 281 23.20 -6.78 11.27
N THR A 282 22.73 -6.54 12.51
CA THR A 282 22.90 -7.49 13.62
C THR A 282 21.60 -8.24 13.95
N GLN A 283 21.75 -9.46 14.52
CA GLN A 283 20.59 -10.22 15.00
C GLN A 283 19.87 -9.44 16.11
N ARG A 284 20.63 -8.84 17.04
CA ARG A 284 20.06 -8.02 18.12
C ARG A 284 19.09 -6.96 17.58
N MET A 285 19.49 -6.23 16.55
CA MET A 285 18.63 -5.19 16.00
C MET A 285 17.44 -5.76 15.23
N ARG A 286 17.60 -6.86 14.50
CA ARG A 286 16.47 -7.56 13.87
C ARG A 286 15.44 -8.01 14.90
N ASP A 287 15.90 -8.48 16.08
CA ASP A 287 15.00 -8.87 17.19
C ASP A 287 14.31 -7.63 17.81
N VAL A 288 15.05 -6.54 18.01
CA VAL A 288 14.48 -5.26 18.51
C VAL A 288 13.34 -4.79 17.63
N ILE A 289 13.50 -4.81 16.31
CA ILE A 289 12.45 -4.39 15.35
C ILE A 289 11.45 -5.49 15.01
N ASN A 290 11.58 -6.67 15.61
CA ASN A 290 10.75 -7.85 15.37
C ASN A 290 10.67 -8.22 13.87
N LYS A 291 11.83 -8.21 13.19
CA LYS A 291 11.89 -8.57 11.77
C LYS A 291 11.67 -10.06 11.53
N GLY A 292 12.00 -10.91 12.52
CA GLY A 292 11.82 -12.36 12.46
C GLY A 292 12.67 -13.03 11.37
N LEU A 293 13.90 -12.54 11.16
CA LEU A 293 14.90 -13.11 10.25
C LEU A 293 16.17 -13.44 11.02
N THR A 294 16.67 -14.65 10.86
CA THR A 294 18.00 -15.05 11.36
C THR A 294 19.09 -14.78 10.32
N ILE A 295 20.35 -14.84 10.75
CA ILE A 295 21.46 -14.75 9.79
C ILE A 295 21.47 -15.95 8.84
N ASP A 296 21.07 -17.13 9.32
CA ASP A 296 20.99 -18.34 8.51
C ASP A 296 19.92 -18.25 7.43
N ASP A 297 18.75 -17.65 7.74
CA ASP A 297 17.71 -17.37 6.75
C ASP A 297 18.23 -16.43 5.64
N ILE A 298 18.97 -15.40 6.03
CA ILE A 298 19.51 -14.42 5.09
C ILE A 298 20.57 -15.04 4.19
N LEU A 299 21.53 -15.75 4.76
CA LEU A 299 22.60 -16.40 4.01
C LEU A 299 22.05 -17.56 3.16
N GLY A 300 21.15 -18.36 3.73
CA GLY A 300 20.48 -19.45 3.02
C GLY A 300 19.70 -18.96 1.79
N GLY A 301 18.88 -17.91 1.95
CA GLY A 301 18.15 -17.31 0.85
C GLY A 301 19.05 -16.69 -0.21
N ALA A 302 20.12 -16.00 0.19
CA ALA A 302 21.11 -15.44 -0.74
C ALA A 302 21.85 -16.53 -1.52
N THR A 303 22.32 -17.58 -0.84
CA THR A 303 23.00 -18.74 -1.46
C THR A 303 22.07 -19.43 -2.45
N THR A 304 20.82 -19.65 -2.06
CA THR A 304 19.78 -20.22 -2.93
C THR A 304 19.60 -19.39 -4.20
N ALA A 305 19.57 -18.05 -4.07
CA ALA A 305 19.52 -17.16 -5.22
C ALA A 305 20.75 -17.30 -6.13
N PHE A 306 21.97 -17.36 -5.56
CA PHE A 306 23.20 -17.53 -6.35
C PHE A 306 23.27 -18.87 -7.06
N GLN A 307 22.81 -19.96 -6.42
CA GLN A 307 22.65 -21.27 -7.06
C GLN A 307 21.67 -21.22 -8.23
N GLY A 308 20.62 -20.42 -8.14
CA GLY A 308 19.68 -20.13 -9.21
C GLY A 308 20.24 -19.23 -10.33
N GLY A 309 21.52 -18.83 -10.25
CA GLY A 309 22.21 -18.05 -11.29
C GLY A 309 22.03 -16.53 -11.19
N TRP A 310 21.53 -16.00 -10.06
CA TRP A 310 21.64 -14.58 -9.80
C TRP A 310 23.07 -14.20 -9.43
N ASN A 311 23.55 -13.13 -10.00
CA ASN A 311 24.89 -12.59 -9.72
C ASN A 311 24.83 -11.26 -8.96
N LYS A 312 23.63 -10.80 -8.62
CA LYS A 312 23.41 -9.54 -7.92
C LYS A 312 22.18 -9.61 -7.04
N VAL A 313 22.34 -9.20 -5.80
CA VAL A 313 21.25 -8.95 -4.84
C VAL A 313 21.31 -7.50 -4.38
N LYS A 314 20.14 -6.89 -4.19
CA LYS A 314 20.00 -5.57 -3.60
C LYS A 314 19.52 -5.74 -2.14
N LEU A 315 20.21 -5.09 -1.21
CA LEU A 315 19.89 -5.16 0.20
C LEU A 315 19.38 -3.81 0.69
N TYR A 316 18.32 -3.82 1.49
CA TYR A 316 17.81 -2.64 2.19
C TYR A 316 18.13 -2.73 3.67
N PHE A 317 18.64 -1.62 4.21
CA PHE A 317 18.91 -1.43 5.63
C PHE A 317 18.34 -0.10 6.10
N MET A 318 17.91 -0.07 7.36
CA MET A 318 17.48 1.13 8.06
C MET A 318 18.60 1.62 8.97
N LEU A 319 18.74 2.92 9.14
CA LEU A 319 19.65 3.59 10.07
C LEU A 319 18.84 4.45 11.03
N GLY A 320 19.32 4.62 12.26
CA GLY A 320 18.63 5.39 13.28
C GLY A 320 17.51 4.63 13.99
N LEU A 321 17.59 3.29 14.00
CA LEU A 321 16.62 2.45 14.70
C LEU A 321 16.70 2.67 16.24
N PRO A 322 15.58 2.52 16.97
CA PRO A 322 15.58 2.63 18.42
C PRO A 322 16.62 1.70 19.05
N THR A 323 17.45 2.22 19.97
CA THR A 323 18.54 1.50 20.65
C THR A 323 19.70 1.05 19.75
N GLU A 324 19.79 1.52 18.50
CA GLU A 324 20.89 1.21 17.60
C GLU A 324 22.22 1.73 18.14
N THR A 325 23.25 0.91 18.02
CA THR A 325 24.61 1.26 18.42
C THR A 325 25.53 1.29 17.18
N LYS A 326 26.76 1.78 17.37
CA LYS A 326 27.75 1.81 16.29
C LYS A 326 28.07 0.40 15.78
N GLU A 327 28.12 -0.57 16.67
CA GLU A 327 28.36 -1.98 16.35
C GLU A 327 27.23 -2.56 15.47
N ASP A 328 25.99 -2.11 15.66
CA ASP A 328 24.87 -2.54 14.83
C ASP A 328 24.98 -1.99 13.40
N ILE A 329 25.45 -0.75 13.25
CA ILE A 329 25.70 -0.12 11.96
C ILE A 329 26.88 -0.81 11.26
N GLU A 330 27.98 -1.06 11.96
CA GLU A 330 29.12 -1.82 11.45
C GLU A 330 28.71 -3.26 11.04
N GLY A 331 27.74 -3.84 11.72
CA GLY A 331 27.12 -5.12 11.39
C GLY A 331 26.50 -5.18 9.99
N ILE A 332 26.11 -4.04 9.42
CA ILE A 332 25.62 -3.96 8.03
C ILE A 332 26.73 -4.35 7.05
N ALA A 333 27.94 -3.82 7.27
CA ALA A 333 29.10 -4.15 6.42
C ALA A 333 29.50 -5.63 6.61
N VAL A 334 29.48 -6.13 7.85
CA VAL A 334 29.79 -7.55 8.13
C VAL A 334 28.80 -8.46 7.41
N LEU A 335 27.49 -8.25 7.55
CA LEU A 335 26.47 -9.06 6.89
C LEU A 335 26.60 -8.99 5.36
N SER A 336 26.85 -7.80 4.82
CA SER A 336 27.06 -7.64 3.38
C SER A 336 28.26 -8.42 2.86
N ASN A 337 29.37 -8.45 3.63
CA ASN A 337 30.55 -9.23 3.31
C ASN A 337 30.29 -10.73 3.36
N GLU A 338 29.53 -11.22 4.36
CA GLU A 338 29.17 -12.65 4.42
C GLU A 338 28.30 -13.08 3.24
N ILE A 339 27.38 -12.23 2.79
CA ILE A 339 26.59 -12.48 1.56
C ILE A 339 27.49 -12.48 0.32
N ALA A 340 28.44 -11.55 0.21
CA ALA A 340 29.40 -11.51 -0.90
C ALA A 340 30.30 -12.75 -0.90
N LYS A 341 30.76 -13.20 0.27
CA LYS A 341 31.53 -14.43 0.41
C LYS A 341 30.74 -15.67 -0.03
N ALA A 342 29.46 -15.77 0.38
CA ALA A 342 28.56 -16.84 -0.06
C ALA A 342 28.43 -16.89 -1.59
N TYR A 343 28.40 -15.72 -2.27
CA TYR A 343 28.40 -15.65 -3.72
C TYR A 343 29.67 -16.30 -4.33
N TYR A 344 30.85 -15.90 -3.86
CA TYR A 344 32.11 -16.45 -4.38
C TYR A 344 32.25 -17.93 -4.11
N GLU A 345 31.87 -18.40 -2.92
CA GLU A 345 31.90 -19.82 -2.59
C GLU A 345 30.97 -20.63 -3.49
N THR A 346 29.78 -20.13 -3.76
CA THR A 346 28.80 -20.79 -4.64
C THR A 346 29.27 -20.80 -6.11
N CYS A 347 29.79 -19.69 -6.63
CA CYS A 347 30.22 -19.59 -8.00
C CYS A 347 31.53 -20.33 -8.30
N LEU A 348 32.47 -20.41 -7.34
CA LEU A 348 33.74 -21.16 -7.51
C LEU A 348 33.53 -22.67 -7.59
N LEU A 349 32.51 -23.20 -6.92
CA LEU A 349 32.13 -24.62 -7.04
C LEU A 349 31.65 -24.98 -8.48
N TYR A 350 31.03 -24.02 -9.19
CA TYR A 350 30.62 -24.22 -10.59
C TYR A 350 31.77 -24.07 -11.62
N THR A 351 32.83 -23.36 -11.25
CA THR A 351 33.97 -23.15 -12.16
C THR A 351 35.08 -24.20 -12.03
N SER A 352 35.04 -25.05 -10.97
CA SER A 352 36.04 -26.11 -10.76
C SER A 352 35.74 -27.39 -11.52
N ASP A 353 34.55 -27.55 -12.10
CA ASP A 353 34.12 -28.71 -12.86
C ASP A 353 34.07 -28.46 -14.39
N ALA A 354 34.65 -27.34 -14.87
CA ALA A 354 34.73 -27.02 -16.28
C ALA A 354 36.15 -27.19 -16.84
#